data_ce2cca866b321caea8aba30b3cf9deb2
#
_entry.id   ce2cca866b321caea8aba30b3cf9deb2
#
_cell.length_a   1.000
_cell.length_b   1.000
_cell.length_c   1.000
_cell.angle_alpha   90.00
_cell.angle_beta   90.00
_cell.angle_gamma   90.00
#
_symmetry.space_group_name_H-M   'P 1'
#
loop_
_entity.id
_entity.type
_entity.pdbx_description
1 polymer ?
#
loop_
_entity_poly.entity_id
_entity_poly.type
_entity_poly.pdbx_seq_one_letter_code
_entity_poly.pdbx_strand_id
1 'polypeptide(L)' 'MDLTKEDMEKLLRESEKAHGEYEQKLGKRDDNWPSWYAEFIVQKLRDREKPKKTEPRSA' A
#
# COMPACT_ATOMS: atom_id res chain seq x y z
N MET A 1 8.96 1.49 14.73
CA MET A 1 8.99 2.42 13.62
C MET A 1 7.93 3.48 13.77
N ASP A 2 8.32 4.70 13.61
CA ASP A 2 7.38 5.80 13.77
C ASP A 2 6.76 6.20 12.46
N LEU A 3 5.45 6.27 12.45
CA LEU A 3 4.70 6.69 11.29
C LEU A 3 4.23 8.11 11.52
N THR A 4 4.76 9.03 10.73
CA THR A 4 4.39 10.42 10.86
C THR A 4 3.17 10.74 10.02
N LYS A 5 2.61 11.93 10.25
CA LYS A 5 1.49 12.39 9.45
C LYS A 5 1.88 12.44 7.97
N GLU A 6 3.10 12.91 7.70
CA GLU A 6 3.56 12.99 6.32
C GLU A 6 3.71 11.63 5.68
N ASP A 7 4.17 10.66 6.46
CA ASP A 7 4.28 9.29 5.97
C ASP A 7 2.91 8.74 5.60
N MET A 8 1.93 8.97 6.46
CA MET A 8 0.59 8.48 6.20
C MET A 8 -0.02 9.17 4.98
N GLU A 9 0.20 10.46 4.87
CA GLU A 9 -0.31 11.20 3.72
C GLU A 9 0.25 10.65 2.42
N LYS A 10 1.54 10.36 2.42
CA LYS A 10 2.17 9.79 1.23
C LYS A 10 1.57 8.44 0.89
N LEU A 11 1.38 7.61 1.92
CA LEU A 11 0.78 6.30 1.70
C LEU A 11 -0.64 6.41 1.16
N LEU A 12 -1.40 7.38 1.66
CA LEU A 12 -2.76 7.56 1.18
C LEU A 12 -2.77 8.00 -0.28
N ARG A 13 -1.86 8.88 -0.67
CA ARG A 13 -1.79 9.30 -2.07
C ARG A 13 -1.41 8.15 -2.97
N GLU A 14 -0.47 7.33 -2.54
CA GLU A 14 -0.07 6.17 -3.32
C GLU A 14 -1.22 5.18 -3.42
N SER A 15 -1.97 5.01 -2.32
CA SER A 15 -3.12 4.13 -2.32
C SER A 15 -4.18 4.60 -3.30
N GLU A 16 -4.42 5.90 -3.30
CA GLU A 16 -5.44 6.47 -4.19
C GLU A 16 -5.08 6.24 -5.65
N LYS A 17 -3.83 6.46 -5.99
CA LYS A 17 -3.40 6.26 -7.36
C LYS A 17 -3.52 4.80 -7.77
N ALA A 18 -3.04 3.91 -6.93
CA ALA A 18 -3.08 2.49 -7.23
C ALA A 18 -4.52 2.00 -7.30
N HIS A 19 -5.38 2.50 -6.42
CA HIS A 19 -6.77 2.10 -6.40
C HIS A 19 -7.50 2.59 -7.65
N GLY A 20 -7.16 3.78 -8.13
CA GLY A 20 -7.74 4.27 -9.37
C GLY A 20 -7.44 3.35 -10.54
N GLU A 21 -6.21 2.87 -10.61
CA GLU A 21 -5.84 1.93 -11.66
C GLU A 21 -6.58 0.60 -11.49
N TYR A 22 -6.76 0.19 -10.25
CA TYR A 22 -7.51 -1.04 -9.98
C TYR A 22 -8.95 -0.90 -10.46
N GLU A 23 -9.58 0.24 -10.18
CA GLU A 23 -10.95 0.47 -10.61
C GLU A 23 -11.07 0.50 -12.14
N GLN A 24 -10.06 1.00 -12.82
CA GLN A 24 -10.09 1.00 -14.27
C GLN A 24 -10.10 -0.43 -14.81
N LYS A 25 -9.31 -1.28 -14.20
CA LYS A 25 -9.29 -2.69 -14.61
C LYS A 25 -10.58 -3.38 -14.26
N LEU A 26 -11.16 -3.01 -13.13
CA LEU A 26 -12.41 -3.59 -12.67
C LEU A 26 -13.57 -3.16 -13.56
N GLY A 27 -13.47 -1.98 -14.16
CA GLY A 27 -14.51 -1.46 -15.03
C GLY A 27 -15.67 -0.85 -14.27
N LYS A 28 -15.51 -0.65 -12.98
CA LYS A 28 -16.55 -0.03 -12.19
C LYS A 28 -15.95 0.46 -10.89
N ARG A 29 -16.75 1.22 -10.15
CA ARG A 29 -16.33 1.71 -8.86
C ARG A 29 -16.24 0.57 -7.85
N ASP A 30 -15.24 0.65 -7.00
CA ASP A 30 -15.03 -0.35 -5.96
C ASP A 30 -15.66 0.13 -4.67
N ASP A 31 -16.78 -0.46 -4.29
CA ASP A 31 -17.48 -0.08 -3.07
C ASP A 31 -16.76 -0.56 -1.83
N ASN A 32 -15.82 -1.47 -1.97
CA ASN A 32 -15.06 -2.01 -0.85
C ASN A 32 -13.70 -1.33 -0.72
N TRP A 33 -13.62 -0.07 -1.10
CA TRP A 33 -12.37 0.65 -1.14
C TRP A 33 -11.69 0.76 0.24
N PRO A 34 -12.42 0.86 1.37
CA PRO A 34 -11.69 0.95 2.65
C PRO A 34 -10.83 -0.28 2.92
N SER A 35 -11.35 -1.45 2.60
CA SER A 35 -10.59 -2.66 2.78
C SER A 35 -9.38 -2.69 1.85
N TRP A 36 -9.57 -2.26 0.61
CA TRP A 36 -8.49 -2.24 -0.37
C TRP A 36 -7.38 -1.28 0.07
N TYR A 37 -7.76 -0.09 0.54
CA TYR A 37 -6.79 0.89 1.00
C TYR A 37 -6.03 0.36 2.21
N ALA A 38 -6.74 -0.23 3.16
CA ALA A 38 -6.12 -0.73 4.36
C ALA A 38 -5.09 -1.81 4.04
N GLU A 39 -5.44 -2.70 3.13
CA GLU A 39 -4.55 -3.77 2.73
C GLU A 39 -3.30 -3.21 2.04
N PHE A 40 -3.50 -2.24 1.16
CA PHE A 40 -2.38 -1.62 0.46
C PHE A 40 -1.42 -0.97 1.47
N ILE A 41 -1.97 -0.22 2.42
CA ILE A 41 -1.15 0.49 3.39
C ILE A 41 -0.41 -0.49 4.29
N VAL A 42 -1.10 -1.54 4.73
CA VAL A 42 -0.46 -2.55 5.57
C VAL A 42 0.70 -3.21 4.83
N GLN A 43 0.51 -3.51 3.54
CA GLN A 43 1.59 -4.09 2.74
C GLN A 43 2.79 -3.16 2.68
N LYS A 44 2.53 -1.87 2.46
CA LYS A 44 3.61 -0.90 2.38
C LYS A 44 4.36 -0.79 3.70
N LEU A 45 3.63 -0.80 4.80
CA LEU A 45 4.27 -0.72 6.10
C LEU A 45 5.10 -1.95 6.39
N ARG A 46 4.63 -3.13 6.00
CA ARG A 46 5.40 -4.34 6.17
C ARG A 46 6.68 -4.30 5.36
N ASP A 47 6.58 -3.80 4.13
CA ASP A 47 7.78 -3.69 3.27
C ASP A 47 8.80 -2.76 3.90
N ARG A 48 8.35 -1.69 4.53
CA ARG A 48 9.26 -0.75 5.17
C ARG A 48 9.97 -1.38 6.36
N GLU A 49 9.32 -2.31 7.04
CA GLU A 49 9.89 -2.92 8.23
C GLU A 49 10.77 -4.11 7.93
N LYS A 50 10.71 -4.63 6.72
CA LYS A 50 11.54 -5.75 6.36
C LYS A 50 13.01 -5.37 6.34
N PRO A 51 13.89 -6.27 6.80
CA PRO A 51 15.33 -6.02 6.67
C PRO A 51 15.68 -6.00 5.20
N LYS A 52 16.63 -5.17 4.90
CA LYS A 52 16.97 -5.06 3.52
C LYS A 52 17.51 -6.28 2.96
N LYS A 53 17.99 -6.84 3.40
CA LYS A 53 18.52 -7.85 2.84
C LYS A 53 17.89 -8.96 2.48
N THR A 54 17.70 -9.06 2.32
CA THR A 54 17.21 -9.85 2.12
C THR A 54 17.34 -10.79 1.59
N GLU A 55 17.40 -10.99 1.73
CA GLU A 55 17.45 -11.83 1.45
C GLU A 55 17.69 -12.60 1.00
N PRO A 56 17.93 -13.05 0.95
CA PRO A 56 18.10 -13.74 0.53
C PRO A 56 17.84 -14.64 0.09
N ARG A 57 17.64 -14.80 0.17
CA ARG A 57 17.40 -15.59 -0.13
C ARG A 57 17.73 -16.28 -0.72
N SER A 58 18.01 -16.20 -0.62
CA SER A 58 18.38 -16.72 -1.05
C SER A 58 18.64 -17.32 -1.26
N ALA A 59 18.71 -17.41 -1.02
CA ALA A 59 19.09 -17.97 -1.11
C ALA A 59 19.27 -18.34 -1.34
#